data_ff2d0cfb1e2a75f669c4b45b052d289b
#
_entry.id   ff2d0cfb1e2a75f669c4b45b052d289b
#
_cell.length_a   1.000
_cell.length_b   1.000
_cell.length_c   1.000
_cell.angle_alpha   90.00
_cell.angle_beta   90.00
_cell.angle_gamma   90.00
#
_symmetry.space_group_name_H-M   'P 1'
#
loop_
_entity.id
_entity.type
_entity.pdbx_description
1 polymer ?
#
loop_
_entity_poly.entity_id
_entity_poly.type
_entity_poly.pdbx_seq_one_letter_code
_entity_poly.pdbx_strand_id
1 'polypeptide(L)'
;MAVVSLSEMMEAGAHFGHQTRRWNPKMSKYIYCARNGVHIIDLVKTALCMNNAYKWTRNAAKSGKRFLFVGTKKQASDVVAQEATRCGAAYVNQRWLGGMLTNWTTMKARIERLKDLERMESLSLIHI
;
A
#
# COMPACT_ATOMS: atom_id res chain seq x y z
N MET A 1 11.12 10.40 19.28
CA MET A 1 11.97 9.62 18.37
C MET A 1 11.32 9.56 17.02
N ALA A 2 12.06 9.83 15.94
CA ALA A 2 11.57 9.64 14.58
C ALA A 2 11.47 8.14 14.28
N VAL A 3 10.42 7.71 13.59
CA VAL A 3 10.23 6.29 13.21
C VAL A 3 11.30 5.84 12.22
N VAL A 4 11.72 6.75 11.34
CA VAL A 4 12.77 6.57 10.34
C VAL A 4 13.63 7.84 10.31
N SER A 5 14.94 7.69 10.18
CA SER A 5 15.86 8.82 10.08
C SER A 5 15.81 9.46 8.69
N LEU A 6 16.26 10.73 8.60
CA LEU A 6 16.34 11.44 7.31
C LEU A 6 17.36 10.77 6.37
N SER A 7 18.47 10.23 6.90
CA SER A 7 19.46 9.52 6.09
C SER A 7 18.91 8.25 5.48
N GLU A 8 18.19 7.43 6.24
CA GLU A 8 17.52 6.23 5.72
C GLU A 8 16.51 6.55 4.63
N MET A 9 15.75 7.65 4.78
CA MET A 9 14.82 8.11 3.74
C MET A 9 15.55 8.54 2.47
N MET A 10 16.70 9.23 2.60
CA MET A 10 17.52 9.63 1.45
C MET A 10 18.11 8.42 0.73
N GLU A 11 18.67 7.47 1.46
CA GLU A 11 19.22 6.22 0.92
C GLU A 11 18.15 5.40 0.18
N ALA A 12 16.93 5.35 0.71
CA ALA A 12 15.79 4.70 0.08
C ALA A 12 15.23 5.46 -1.14
N GLY A 13 15.75 6.66 -1.45
CA GLY A 13 15.26 7.48 -2.55
C GLY A 13 13.90 8.12 -2.32
N ALA A 14 13.43 8.22 -1.08
CA ALA A 14 12.12 8.77 -0.74
C ALA A 14 11.97 10.27 -1.02
N HIS A 15 13.08 10.96 -1.28
CA HIS A 15 13.11 12.38 -1.66
C HIS A 15 12.80 12.62 -3.14
N PHE A 16 12.85 11.60 -4.00
CA PHE A 16 12.52 11.74 -5.42
C PHE A 16 11.01 11.80 -5.63
N GLY A 17 10.53 12.90 -6.19
CA GLY A 17 9.15 13.09 -6.62
C GLY A 17 8.97 12.83 -8.11
N HIS A 18 7.90 13.37 -8.66
CA HIS A 18 7.61 13.29 -10.08
C HIS A 18 8.44 14.27 -10.90
N GLN A 19 8.53 14.02 -12.19
CA GLN A 19 9.07 14.99 -13.15
C GLN A 19 8.28 16.30 -13.07
N THR A 20 8.95 17.44 -13.24
CA THR A 20 8.31 18.77 -13.12
C THR A 20 7.09 18.95 -13.99
N ARG A 21 7.07 18.36 -15.20
CA ARG A 21 5.93 18.41 -16.13
C ARG A 21 4.72 17.57 -15.70
N ARG A 22 4.89 16.61 -14.76
CA ARG A 22 3.84 15.67 -14.31
C ARG A 22 3.42 15.87 -12.87
N TRP A 23 3.77 16.99 -12.29
CA TRP A 23 3.46 17.24 -10.90
C TRP A 23 1.98 17.62 -10.68
N ASN A 24 1.50 17.44 -9.46
CA ASN A 24 0.21 17.95 -9.04
C ASN A 24 0.41 19.22 -8.22
N PRO A 25 -0.20 20.37 -8.58
CA PRO A 25 -0.07 21.62 -7.81
C PRO A 25 -0.44 21.50 -6.33
N LYS A 26 -1.32 20.58 -5.97
CA LYS A 26 -1.68 20.29 -4.57
C LYS A 26 -0.51 19.77 -3.74
N MET A 27 0.54 19.24 -4.40
CA MET A 27 1.76 18.77 -3.76
C MET A 27 2.78 19.89 -3.46
N SER A 28 2.54 21.13 -3.92
CA SER A 28 3.47 22.24 -3.78
C SER A 28 3.98 22.44 -2.34
N LYS A 29 3.11 22.29 -1.35
CA LYS A 29 3.45 22.41 0.07
C LYS A 29 4.43 21.35 0.60
N TYR A 30 4.61 20.24 -0.12
CA TYR A 30 5.50 19.13 0.26
C TYR A 30 6.77 19.09 -0.58
N ILE A 31 6.88 19.92 -1.59
CA ILE A 31 8.04 19.98 -2.48
C ILE A 31 9.06 20.99 -1.90
N TYR A 32 10.32 20.54 -1.81
CA TYR A 32 11.43 21.40 -1.37
C TYR A 32 11.97 22.25 -2.52
N CYS A 33 12.32 21.60 -3.64
CA CYS A 33 12.84 22.27 -4.84
C CYS A 33 12.68 21.37 -6.07
N ALA A 34 13.09 21.87 -7.24
CA ALA A 34 13.22 21.08 -8.46
C ALA A 34 14.72 21.00 -8.85
N ARG A 35 15.19 19.80 -9.19
CA ARG A 35 16.54 19.55 -9.70
C ARG A 35 16.49 18.61 -10.88
N ASN A 36 17.23 18.95 -11.95
CA ASN A 36 17.33 18.11 -13.14
C ASN A 36 15.96 17.66 -13.71
N GLY A 37 14.96 18.55 -13.68
CA GLY A 37 13.61 18.25 -14.18
C GLY A 37 12.77 17.35 -13.26
N VAL A 38 13.21 17.09 -12.04
CA VAL A 38 12.51 16.28 -11.04
C VAL A 38 12.27 17.10 -9.77
N HIS A 39 11.08 17.02 -9.20
CA HIS A 39 10.79 17.61 -7.90
C HIS A 39 11.42 16.81 -6.77
N ILE A 40 12.00 17.51 -5.81
CA ILE A 40 12.55 16.92 -4.58
C ILE A 40 11.54 17.16 -3.44
N ILE A 41 11.16 16.09 -2.77
CA ILE A 41 10.21 16.13 -1.66
C ILE A 41 10.93 16.56 -0.38
N ASP A 42 10.28 17.41 0.42
CA ASP A 42 10.77 17.85 1.72
C ASP A 42 10.70 16.68 2.74
N LEU A 43 11.85 16.10 3.05
CA LEU A 43 11.94 14.96 3.97
C LEU A 43 11.62 15.32 5.43
N VAL A 44 11.78 16.57 5.85
CA VAL A 44 11.40 17.00 7.19
C VAL A 44 9.88 16.91 7.35
N LYS A 45 9.14 17.36 6.36
CA LYS A 45 7.66 17.22 6.34
C LYS A 45 7.25 15.75 6.22
N THR A 46 7.97 14.96 5.43
CA THR A 46 7.73 13.51 5.31
C THR A 46 7.90 12.83 6.67
N ALA A 47 8.95 13.12 7.41
CA ALA A 47 9.19 12.57 8.74
C ALA A 47 8.07 12.91 9.73
N LEU A 48 7.60 14.16 9.71
CA LEU A 48 6.44 14.58 10.55
C LEU A 48 5.17 13.82 10.19
N CYS A 49 4.87 13.70 8.89
CA CYS A 49 3.70 12.96 8.41
C CYS A 49 3.80 11.47 8.78
N MET A 50 4.98 10.87 8.64
CA MET A 50 5.23 9.47 8.98
C MET A 50 5.05 9.22 10.49
N ASN A 51 5.57 10.08 11.34
CA ASN A 51 5.37 9.99 12.78
C ASN A 51 3.88 10.08 13.17
N ASN A 52 3.13 10.96 12.53
CA ASN A 52 1.69 11.09 12.77
C ASN A 52 0.92 9.85 12.31
N ALA A 53 1.25 9.34 11.13
CA ALA A 53 0.65 8.11 10.60
C ALA A 53 0.96 6.91 11.50
N TYR A 54 2.19 6.78 11.98
CA TYR A 54 2.59 5.74 12.91
C TYR A 54 1.79 5.78 14.21
N LYS A 55 1.68 6.97 14.84
CA LYS A 55 0.89 7.14 16.07
C LYS A 55 -0.57 6.75 15.86
N TRP A 56 -1.16 7.20 14.75
CA TRP A 56 -2.54 6.87 14.41
C TRP A 56 -2.73 5.37 14.21
N THR A 57 -1.87 4.72 13.42
CA THR A 57 -1.92 3.28 13.14
C THR A 57 -1.75 2.46 14.43
N ARG A 58 -0.80 2.85 15.28
CA ARG A 58 -0.60 2.20 16.59
C ARG A 58 -1.85 2.27 17.46
N ASN A 59 -2.50 3.42 17.53
CA ASN A 59 -3.72 3.60 18.31
C ASN A 59 -4.90 2.80 17.72
N ALA A 60 -5.01 2.78 16.38
CA ALA A 60 -6.00 1.98 15.69
C ALA A 60 -5.80 0.48 15.94
N ALA A 61 -4.56 -0.01 15.92
CA ALA A 61 -4.24 -1.39 16.24
C ALA A 61 -4.57 -1.74 17.69
N LYS A 62 -4.25 -0.87 18.64
CA LYS A 62 -4.63 -1.05 20.05
C LYS A 62 -6.14 -1.15 20.27
N SER A 63 -6.93 -0.46 19.45
CA SER A 63 -8.40 -0.53 19.49
C SER A 63 -8.99 -1.72 18.70
N GLY A 64 -8.15 -2.66 18.26
CA GLY A 64 -8.59 -3.88 17.57
C GLY A 64 -9.06 -3.67 16.13
N LYS A 65 -8.71 -2.56 15.48
CA LYS A 65 -9.06 -2.32 14.08
C LYS A 65 -8.26 -3.24 13.17
N ARG A 66 -8.92 -3.74 12.13
CA ARG A 66 -8.28 -4.53 11.08
C ARG A 66 -7.72 -3.63 10.01
N PHE A 67 -6.60 -4.05 9.43
CA PHE A 67 -5.90 -3.34 8.37
C PHE A 67 -5.94 -4.12 7.06
N LEU A 68 -6.13 -3.39 5.97
CA LEU A 68 -5.96 -3.88 4.62
C LEU A 68 -4.85 -3.07 3.95
N PHE A 69 -3.76 -3.75 3.62
CA PHE A 69 -2.66 -3.14 2.87
C PHE A 69 -2.94 -3.21 1.37
N VAL A 70 -2.79 -2.11 0.67
CA VAL A 70 -2.98 -2.04 -0.78
C VAL A 70 -1.73 -1.50 -1.44
N GLY A 71 -1.11 -2.28 -2.31
CA GLY A 71 0.08 -1.89 -3.03
C GLY A 71 0.18 -2.62 -4.36
N THR A 72 -0.50 -2.10 -5.37
CA THR A 72 -0.59 -2.71 -6.71
C THR A 72 0.54 -2.30 -7.64
N LYS A 73 1.35 -1.30 -7.26
CA LYS A 73 2.52 -0.89 -8.02
C LYS A 73 3.59 -1.97 -7.95
N LYS A 74 4.18 -2.34 -9.09
CA LYS A 74 5.18 -3.42 -9.19
C LYS A 74 6.30 -3.32 -8.14
N GLN A 75 6.79 -2.10 -7.88
CA GLN A 75 7.87 -1.85 -6.91
C GLN A 75 7.44 -2.08 -5.45
N ALA A 76 6.15 -1.98 -5.14
CA ALA A 76 5.60 -2.11 -3.78
C ALA A 76 4.97 -3.48 -3.52
N SER A 77 4.63 -4.23 -4.56
CA SER A 77 3.84 -5.46 -4.51
C SER A 77 4.40 -6.48 -3.51
N ASP A 78 5.68 -6.82 -3.64
CA ASP A 78 6.31 -7.85 -2.80
C ASP A 78 6.50 -7.39 -1.36
N VAL A 79 6.89 -6.12 -1.17
CA VAL A 79 7.06 -5.53 0.15
C VAL A 79 5.73 -5.49 0.91
N VAL A 80 4.65 -5.11 0.23
CA VAL A 80 3.30 -5.09 0.81
C VAL A 80 2.87 -6.49 1.24
N ALA A 81 3.11 -7.52 0.42
CA ALA A 81 2.77 -8.90 0.77
C ALA A 81 3.57 -9.38 2.00
N GLN A 82 4.89 -9.13 2.03
CA GLN A 82 5.76 -9.53 3.13
C GLN A 82 5.35 -8.86 4.45
N GLU A 83 5.20 -7.54 4.46
CA GLU A 83 4.89 -6.80 5.67
C GLU A 83 3.47 -7.05 6.20
N ALA A 84 2.49 -7.20 5.31
CA ALA A 84 1.15 -7.58 5.72
C ALA A 84 1.11 -8.99 6.33
N THR A 85 1.79 -9.96 5.72
CA THR A 85 1.90 -11.33 6.25
C THR A 85 2.60 -11.33 7.60
N ARG A 86 3.69 -10.55 7.75
CA ARG A 86 4.45 -10.43 8.99
C ARG A 86 3.59 -9.97 10.18
N CYS A 87 2.66 -9.04 9.95
CA CYS A 87 1.77 -8.53 11.00
C CYS A 87 0.38 -9.20 11.03
N GLY A 88 0.14 -10.23 10.21
CA GLY A 88 -1.15 -10.93 10.15
C GLY A 88 -2.29 -10.12 9.56
N ALA A 89 -1.99 -9.12 8.74
CA ALA A 89 -2.99 -8.29 8.07
C ALA A 89 -3.33 -8.80 6.66
N ALA A 90 -4.51 -8.43 6.17
CA ALA A 90 -4.89 -8.70 4.78
C ALA A 90 -4.19 -7.74 3.82
N TYR A 91 -3.97 -8.17 2.58
CA TYR A 91 -3.37 -7.33 1.56
C TYR A 91 -3.94 -7.56 0.15
N VAL A 92 -3.80 -6.54 -0.69
CA VAL A 92 -4.07 -6.58 -2.13
C VAL A 92 -2.84 -6.03 -2.84
N ASN A 93 -2.08 -6.88 -3.51
CA ASN A 93 -0.82 -6.51 -4.16
C ASN A 93 -0.78 -6.77 -5.68
N GLN A 94 -1.87 -7.24 -6.27
CA GLN A 94 -1.99 -7.44 -7.71
C GLN A 94 -2.86 -6.33 -8.32
N ARG A 95 -4.12 -6.59 -8.55
CA ARG A 95 -5.06 -5.63 -9.10
C ARG A 95 -6.15 -5.32 -8.09
N TRP A 96 -6.44 -4.04 -7.89
CA TRP A 96 -7.64 -3.63 -7.17
C TRP A 96 -8.87 -3.88 -8.04
N LEU A 97 -9.74 -4.76 -7.60
CA LEU A 97 -10.99 -5.03 -8.31
C LEU A 97 -12.00 -3.93 -8.01
N GLY A 98 -12.62 -3.39 -9.06
CA GLY A 98 -13.68 -2.38 -8.91
C GLY A 98 -14.84 -2.91 -8.06
N GLY A 99 -15.26 -2.11 -7.09
CA GLY A 99 -16.36 -2.47 -6.20
C GLY A 99 -15.97 -3.38 -5.01
N MET A 100 -14.69 -3.61 -4.77
CA MET A 100 -14.22 -4.45 -3.65
C MET A 100 -14.78 -4.04 -2.29
N LEU A 101 -14.97 -2.75 -2.06
CA LEU A 101 -15.55 -2.20 -0.84
C LEU A 101 -16.99 -1.71 -1.04
N THR A 102 -17.32 -1.23 -2.23
CA THR A 102 -18.60 -0.56 -2.52
C THR A 102 -19.66 -1.49 -3.08
N ASN A 103 -19.27 -2.62 -3.68
CA ASN A 103 -20.16 -3.66 -4.22
C ASN A 103 -19.80 -5.04 -3.64
N TRP A 104 -19.79 -5.14 -2.33
CA TRP A 104 -19.37 -6.36 -1.62
C TRP A 104 -20.24 -7.56 -1.92
N THR A 105 -21.55 -7.40 -2.11
CA THR A 105 -22.47 -8.49 -2.43
C THR A 105 -22.05 -9.25 -3.68
N THR A 106 -21.73 -8.53 -4.76
CA THR A 106 -21.23 -9.12 -6.01
C THR A 106 -19.84 -9.73 -5.83
N MET A 107 -18.95 -9.06 -5.11
CA MET A 107 -17.60 -9.58 -4.85
C MET A 107 -17.63 -10.87 -4.04
N LYS A 108 -18.49 -10.94 -3.03
CA LYS A 108 -18.69 -12.16 -2.22
C LYS A 108 -19.15 -13.34 -3.07
N ALA A 109 -20.14 -13.13 -3.92
CA ALA A 109 -20.65 -14.18 -4.82
C ALA A 109 -19.55 -14.70 -5.78
N ARG A 110 -18.66 -13.82 -6.26
CA ARG A 110 -17.51 -14.23 -7.10
C ARG A 110 -16.48 -15.04 -6.31
N ILE A 111 -16.21 -14.68 -5.06
CA ILE A 111 -15.32 -15.44 -4.18
C ILE A 111 -15.90 -16.82 -3.86
N GLU A 112 -17.20 -16.92 -3.59
CA GLU A 112 -17.89 -18.20 -3.38
C GLU A 112 -17.79 -19.07 -4.63
N ARG A 113 -18.02 -18.50 -5.81
CA ARG A 113 -17.87 -19.23 -7.08
C ARG A 113 -16.44 -19.74 -7.30
N LEU A 114 -15.43 -18.94 -6.97
CA LEU A 114 -14.02 -19.38 -7.05
C LEU A 114 -13.78 -20.63 -6.18
N LYS A 115 -14.24 -20.60 -4.92
CA LYS A 115 -14.11 -21.74 -4.00
C LYS A 115 -14.80 -23.00 -4.51
N ASP A 116 -15.94 -22.85 -5.17
CA ASP A 116 -16.66 -23.97 -5.77
C ASP A 116 -15.89 -24.56 -6.96
N LEU A 117 -15.28 -23.72 -7.77
CA LEU A 117 -14.43 -24.16 -8.89
C LEU A 117 -13.18 -24.90 -8.41
N GLU A 118 -12.49 -24.37 -7.40
CA GLU A 118 -11.32 -25.02 -6.78
C GLU A 118 -11.69 -26.39 -6.19
N ARG A 119 -12.87 -26.48 -5.57
CA ARG A 119 -13.39 -27.76 -5.06
C ARG A 119 -13.67 -28.76 -6.18
N MET A 120 -14.28 -28.32 -7.28
CA MET A 120 -14.53 -29.17 -8.44
C MET A 120 -13.24 -29.64 -9.10
N GLU A 121 -12.25 -28.78 -9.20
CA GLU A 121 -10.93 -29.12 -9.73
C GLU A 121 -10.25 -30.18 -8.87
N SER A 122 -10.24 -30.01 -7.55
CA SER A 122 -9.66 -31.01 -6.63
C SER A 122 -10.37 -32.36 -6.71
N LEU A 123 -11.67 -32.40 -6.89
CA LEU A 123 -12.44 -33.63 -7.08
C LEU A 123 -12.15 -34.29 -8.42
N SER A 124 -11.99 -33.52 -9.49
CA SER A 124 -11.65 -34.06 -10.81
C SER A 124 -10.25 -34.70 -10.86
N LEU A 125 -9.29 -34.15 -10.12
CA LEU A 125 -7.93 -34.71 -9.99
C LEU A 125 -7.89 -36.03 -9.20
N ILE A 126 -8.83 -36.26 -8.30
CA ILE A 126 -8.95 -37.51 -7.53
C ILE A 126 -9.52 -38.66 -8.42
N HIS A 127 -10.27 -38.33 -9.46
CA HIS A 127 -10.87 -39.31 -10.38
C HIS A 127 -9.99 -39.64 -11.61
N ILE A 128 -8.81 -39.06 -11.71
CA ILE A 128 -7.80 -39.40 -12.70
C ILE A 128 -6.75 -40.33 -12.07
#